data_e0116cb2cd86112aded4042b97c5a5de
#
_entry.id   e0116cb2cd86112aded4042b97c5a5de
#
_cell.length_a   1.000
_cell.length_b   1.000
_cell.length_c   1.000
_cell.angle_alpha   90.00
_cell.angle_beta   90.00
_cell.angle_gamma   90.00
#
_symmetry.space_group_name_H-M   'P 1'
#
loop_
_entity.id
_entity.type
_entity.pdbx_description
1 polymer ?
#
loop_
_entity_poly.entity_id
_entity_poly.type
_entity_poly.pdbx_seq_one_letter_code
_entity_poly.pdbx_strand_id
1 'polypeptide(L)'
;MRKNTTTVLAALAAAVPALAQQEKPNVIVIMADDLGWGDVSAYGNTTIHTPNIDRLATEGVCLSDGHAASATSTPSRYALFTGMYPWKNEQAKILPGDAPLLISPQQFTMPRMFQQAGYATAAVGKWHLGMGIGKIDWNSHIAPGAREIGFDYSCIIAATVDRVPTVYVENGDVVGRDANDPIYVDYDTPFPGEPTALTNPELVKMQWSHGHQNTVVNGIPRIGYMKGGERARWKDDEMAQYFLDRSCWFIDSVSRLNEPFFLYYGLHQPHVPRTADPRFAGSTQLGPRGDVVVEADWCVGQIIKKLEESHLLDNTLIVFTSDNGPVLDDGYEDGSRDTRFMHDPNGSLRGGKYSLFDAGTRVPFFVYWKGHTRHVNSPVLVSQQDLLASFGRLINQPVPDSLDSKDMLDTFLGQRMKHRDDLVVEASGRLAYRWRQYALVPPYRGPETNETGNELGVVSDWALYDLQADPTQHTDLARQKHALLRRLKKKFLRQVSGYYNPDREQETLK
;
A
#
# COMPACT_ATOMS: atom_id res chain seq x y z
N MET A 1 20.47 39.09 -81.05
CA MET A 1 19.47 39.27 -80.03
C MET A 1 19.24 37.90 -79.33
N ARG A 2 19.91 37.64 -78.21
CA ARG A 2 19.68 36.43 -77.39
C ARG A 2 18.86 36.79 -76.17
N LYS A 3 17.70 36.18 -76.04
CA LYS A 3 16.82 36.34 -74.87
C LYS A 3 17.26 35.40 -73.80
N ASN A 4 17.67 35.90 -72.65
CA ASN A 4 17.93 35.13 -71.43
C ASN A 4 16.61 34.90 -70.71
N THR A 5 16.23 33.64 -70.55
CA THR A 5 15.09 33.23 -69.74
C THR A 5 15.62 32.78 -68.36
N THR A 6 15.36 33.59 -67.35
CA THR A 6 15.72 33.22 -65.91
C THR A 6 14.62 32.39 -65.34
N THR A 7 14.90 31.13 -65.05
CA THR A 7 13.99 30.21 -64.37
C THR A 7 14.15 30.38 -62.85
N VAL A 8 13.10 30.88 -62.20
CA VAL A 8 13.02 30.96 -60.73
C VAL A 8 12.51 29.64 -60.22
N LEU A 9 13.39 28.87 -59.50
CA LEU A 9 13.00 27.69 -58.73
C LEU A 9 12.42 28.19 -57.41
N ALA A 10 11.11 28.02 -57.22
CA ALA A 10 10.46 28.18 -55.94
C ALA A 10 10.66 26.89 -55.12
N ALA A 11 11.45 26.94 -54.05
CA ALA A 11 11.59 25.84 -53.08
C ALA A 11 10.35 25.83 -52.15
N LEU A 12 9.48 24.85 -52.33
CA LEU A 12 8.44 24.51 -51.33
C LEU A 12 9.12 23.87 -50.15
N ALA A 13 9.27 24.59 -49.05
CA ALA A 13 9.57 24.04 -47.76
C ALA A 13 8.31 23.31 -47.22
N ALA A 14 8.28 22.00 -47.31
CA ALA A 14 7.26 21.19 -46.64
C ALA A 14 7.48 21.29 -45.11
N ALA A 15 6.61 22.07 -44.46
CA ALA A 15 6.53 22.04 -42.99
C ALA A 15 6.02 20.65 -42.59
N VAL A 16 6.93 19.79 -42.12
CA VAL A 16 6.56 18.58 -41.42
C VAL A 16 5.92 19.05 -40.10
N PRO A 17 4.62 18.73 -39.84
CA PRO A 17 4.07 19.03 -38.54
C PRO A 17 4.91 18.26 -37.50
N ALA A 18 5.54 19.00 -36.61
CA ALA A 18 6.12 18.39 -35.39
C ALA A 18 4.94 17.67 -34.69
N LEU A 19 4.95 16.35 -34.74
CA LEU A 19 4.08 15.56 -33.91
C LEU A 19 4.39 16.02 -32.47
N ALA A 20 3.42 16.70 -31.85
CA ALA A 20 3.53 17.09 -30.47
C ALA A 20 3.86 15.78 -29.70
N GLN A 21 5.06 15.71 -29.16
CA GLN A 21 5.48 14.59 -28.35
C GLN A 21 4.54 14.59 -27.17
N GLN A 22 3.69 13.58 -27.07
CA GLN A 22 2.70 13.49 -26.00
C GLN A 22 3.48 13.57 -24.68
N GLU A 23 3.20 14.59 -23.88
CA GLU A 23 3.88 14.77 -22.60
C GLU A 23 3.70 13.51 -21.75
N LYS A 24 4.79 13.00 -21.20
CA LYS A 24 4.77 11.83 -20.32
C LYS A 24 3.97 12.19 -19.07
N PRO A 25 2.93 11.41 -18.69
CA PRO A 25 2.15 11.72 -17.50
C PRO A 25 2.97 11.50 -16.23
N ASN A 26 2.80 12.36 -15.25
CA ASN A 26 3.23 12.05 -13.89
C ASN A 26 2.36 10.95 -13.31
N VAL A 27 2.91 10.15 -12.41
CA VAL A 27 2.18 9.07 -11.74
C VAL A 27 2.39 9.16 -10.23
N ILE A 28 1.30 9.16 -9.48
CA ILE A 28 1.32 9.09 -8.01
C ILE A 28 0.54 7.87 -7.57
N VAL A 29 1.14 7.03 -6.72
CA VAL A 29 0.46 5.96 -6.00
C VAL A 29 0.42 6.34 -4.53
N ILE A 30 -0.78 6.63 -4.03
CA ILE A 30 -1.05 6.88 -2.61
C ILE A 30 -1.60 5.59 -2.01
N MET A 31 -0.88 5.01 -1.07
CA MET A 31 -1.24 3.75 -0.42
C MET A 31 -1.44 3.96 1.07
N ALA A 32 -2.69 3.84 1.54
CA ALA A 32 -3.02 3.82 2.96
C ALA A 32 -2.57 2.51 3.62
N ASP A 33 -2.59 2.47 4.93
CA ASP A 33 -2.14 1.38 5.79
C ASP A 33 -3.28 0.90 6.68
N ASP A 34 -3.81 -0.31 6.44
CA ASP A 34 -4.97 -0.86 7.14
C ASP A 34 -6.31 -0.12 6.90
N LEU A 35 -6.45 0.63 5.82
CA LEU A 35 -7.71 1.32 5.50
C LEU A 35 -8.72 0.36 4.88
N GLY A 36 -9.87 0.27 5.50
CA GLY A 36 -10.94 -0.61 5.07
C GLY A 36 -11.75 -0.09 3.89
N TRP A 37 -12.39 -1.02 3.19
CA TRP A 37 -13.36 -0.71 2.15
C TRP A 37 -14.53 0.13 2.69
N GLY A 38 -14.98 -0.18 3.92
CA GLY A 38 -16.05 0.55 4.61
C GLY A 38 -15.63 1.90 5.21
N ASP A 39 -14.34 2.24 5.26
CA ASP A 39 -13.88 3.51 5.84
C ASP A 39 -14.09 4.70 4.90
N VAL A 40 -14.29 4.48 3.61
CA VAL A 40 -14.35 5.54 2.59
C VAL A 40 -15.79 5.89 2.26
N SER A 41 -16.14 7.18 2.32
CA SER A 41 -17.52 7.63 2.09
C SER A 41 -17.99 7.44 0.65
N ALA A 42 -17.10 7.35 -0.34
CA ALA A 42 -17.45 6.99 -1.73
C ALA A 42 -18.12 5.61 -1.88
N TYR A 43 -17.91 4.70 -0.91
CA TYR A 43 -18.57 3.40 -0.87
C TYR A 43 -19.84 3.37 0.00
N GLY A 44 -20.31 4.53 0.44
CA GLY A 44 -21.57 4.68 1.19
C GLY A 44 -21.42 4.80 2.71
N ASN A 45 -20.20 4.92 3.22
CA ASN A 45 -20.00 5.26 4.63
C ASN A 45 -20.54 6.66 4.93
N THR A 46 -21.30 6.78 6.02
CA THR A 46 -21.89 8.05 6.47
C THR A 46 -21.30 8.55 7.80
N THR A 47 -20.45 7.78 8.43
CA THR A 47 -19.88 8.07 9.76
C THR A 47 -18.56 8.83 9.67
N ILE A 48 -17.74 8.50 8.68
CA ILE A 48 -16.50 9.19 8.37
C ILE A 48 -16.67 9.88 7.01
N HIS A 49 -16.29 11.15 6.92
CA HIS A 49 -16.30 11.89 5.67
C HIS A 49 -14.90 11.96 5.09
N THR A 50 -14.73 11.48 3.85
CA THR A 50 -13.47 11.43 3.12
C THR A 50 -13.57 12.19 1.79
N PRO A 51 -13.88 13.51 1.79
CA PRO A 51 -14.23 14.25 0.59
C PRO A 51 -13.11 14.32 -0.45
N ASN A 52 -11.85 14.28 -0.03
CA ASN A 52 -10.70 14.34 -0.96
C ASN A 52 -10.46 12.98 -1.63
N ILE A 53 -10.57 11.89 -0.89
CA ILE A 53 -10.54 10.52 -1.42
C ILE A 53 -11.75 10.29 -2.32
N ASP A 54 -12.93 10.74 -1.91
CA ASP A 54 -14.19 10.65 -2.68
C ASP A 54 -14.09 11.39 -4.01
N ARG A 55 -13.37 12.50 -4.07
CA ARG A 55 -13.11 13.22 -5.33
C ARG A 55 -12.42 12.32 -6.34
N LEU A 56 -11.40 11.55 -5.94
CA LEU A 56 -10.72 10.61 -6.83
C LEU A 56 -11.66 9.51 -7.34
N ALA A 57 -12.59 9.06 -6.50
CA ALA A 57 -13.59 8.06 -6.85
C ALA A 57 -14.68 8.61 -7.79
N THR A 58 -15.17 9.83 -7.52
CA THR A 58 -16.31 10.44 -8.24
C THR A 58 -15.93 11.12 -9.54
N GLU A 59 -14.71 11.63 -9.65
CA GLU A 59 -14.18 12.23 -10.89
C GLU A 59 -13.36 11.23 -11.71
N GLY A 60 -13.01 10.06 -11.16
CA GLY A 60 -12.20 9.02 -11.77
C GLY A 60 -12.90 7.67 -11.87
N VAL A 61 -12.12 6.62 -11.83
CA VAL A 61 -12.58 5.22 -11.84
C VAL A 61 -12.60 4.67 -10.42
N CYS A 62 -13.77 4.25 -9.97
CA CYS A 62 -13.97 3.56 -8.71
C CYS A 62 -14.04 2.05 -8.98
N LEU A 63 -13.04 1.30 -8.53
CA LEU A 63 -12.95 -0.16 -8.71
C LEU A 63 -13.41 -0.83 -7.42
N SER A 64 -14.69 -1.17 -7.35
CA SER A 64 -15.31 -1.71 -6.13
C SER A 64 -14.95 -3.18 -5.83
N ASP A 65 -14.27 -3.88 -6.74
CA ASP A 65 -13.68 -5.22 -6.54
C ASP A 65 -12.16 -5.18 -6.79
N GLY A 66 -11.51 -4.15 -6.23
CA GLY A 66 -10.06 -3.95 -6.26
C GLY A 66 -9.37 -4.61 -5.07
N HIS A 67 -8.27 -5.32 -5.33
CA HIS A 67 -7.59 -6.12 -4.31
C HIS A 67 -6.13 -5.77 -4.13
N ALA A 68 -5.69 -5.74 -2.88
CA ALA A 68 -4.31 -5.98 -2.50
C ALA A 68 -3.93 -7.44 -2.81
N ALA A 69 -2.65 -7.73 -2.96
CA ALA A 69 -2.19 -9.10 -3.23
C ALA A 69 -2.17 -9.97 -1.96
N SER A 70 -2.14 -9.35 -0.80
CA SER A 70 -2.13 -9.99 0.51
C SER A 70 -3.00 -9.23 1.51
N ALA A 71 -3.44 -9.93 2.57
CA ALA A 71 -4.12 -9.34 3.72
C ALA A 71 -3.13 -8.80 4.78
N THR A 72 -1.88 -8.53 4.37
CA THR A 72 -0.81 -7.96 5.22
C THR A 72 0.14 -7.07 4.42
N SER A 73 0.74 -6.10 5.11
CA SER A 73 1.48 -4.96 4.52
C SER A 73 2.67 -5.34 3.65
N THR A 74 3.69 -6.02 4.21
CA THR A 74 4.94 -6.33 3.49
C THR A 74 4.69 -7.12 2.21
N PRO A 75 3.89 -8.21 2.22
CA PRO A 75 3.60 -8.98 1.01
C PRO A 75 2.88 -8.16 -0.06
N SER A 76 1.92 -7.31 0.32
CA SER A 76 1.20 -6.45 -0.63
C SER A 76 2.11 -5.42 -1.28
N ARG A 77 2.97 -4.76 -0.50
CA ARG A 77 3.94 -3.77 -1.01
C ARG A 77 4.99 -4.43 -1.90
N TYR A 78 5.43 -5.65 -1.55
CA TYR A 78 6.29 -6.46 -2.41
C TYR A 78 5.62 -6.70 -3.78
N ALA A 79 4.38 -7.16 -3.79
CA ALA A 79 3.64 -7.42 -5.01
C ALA A 79 3.41 -6.16 -5.86
N LEU A 80 3.11 -5.01 -5.24
CA LEU A 80 2.96 -3.73 -5.92
C LEU A 80 4.22 -3.38 -6.72
N PHE A 81 5.40 -3.44 -6.08
CA PHE A 81 6.64 -3.00 -6.74
C PHE A 81 7.24 -4.03 -7.68
N THR A 82 7.01 -5.32 -7.46
CA THR A 82 7.62 -6.38 -8.27
C THR A 82 6.70 -6.97 -9.33
N GLY A 83 5.38 -6.75 -9.24
CA GLY A 83 4.40 -7.39 -10.10
C GLY A 83 4.29 -8.91 -9.91
N MET A 84 4.87 -9.45 -8.82
CA MET A 84 4.90 -10.87 -8.51
C MET A 84 3.95 -11.20 -7.36
N TYR A 85 3.37 -12.40 -7.37
CA TYR A 85 2.66 -12.90 -6.19
C TYR A 85 3.61 -13.04 -5.00
N PRO A 86 3.25 -12.51 -3.80
CA PRO A 86 4.13 -12.51 -2.64
C PRO A 86 4.41 -13.92 -2.12
N TRP A 87 3.44 -14.82 -2.20
CA TRP A 87 3.56 -16.21 -1.76
C TRP A 87 4.61 -17.03 -2.54
N LYS A 88 5.11 -16.52 -3.67
CA LYS A 88 6.23 -17.11 -4.42
C LYS A 88 7.61 -16.78 -3.80
N ASN A 89 7.65 -15.88 -2.84
CA ASN A 89 8.83 -15.52 -2.10
C ASN A 89 8.62 -15.78 -0.60
N GLU A 90 9.20 -16.84 -0.08
CA GLU A 90 9.03 -17.24 1.32
C GLU A 90 9.52 -16.20 2.35
N GLN A 91 10.32 -15.22 1.90
CA GLN A 91 10.77 -14.10 2.74
C GLN A 91 9.79 -12.93 2.74
N ALA A 92 8.79 -12.90 1.84
CA ALA A 92 7.78 -11.87 1.77
C ALA A 92 6.72 -12.07 2.88
N LYS A 93 7.16 -11.89 4.12
CA LYS A 93 6.39 -11.97 5.37
C LYS A 93 6.32 -10.59 6.01
N ILE A 94 5.55 -10.46 7.08
CA ILE A 94 5.56 -9.25 7.91
C ILE A 94 6.97 -9.08 8.50
N LEU A 95 7.64 -8.00 8.11
CA LEU A 95 9.03 -7.76 8.48
C LEU A 95 9.15 -6.95 9.78
N PRO A 96 10.15 -7.23 10.63
CA PRO A 96 10.56 -6.33 11.70
C PRO A 96 11.22 -5.07 11.14
N GLY A 97 11.40 -4.04 11.98
CA GLY A 97 11.97 -2.76 11.57
C GLY A 97 13.46 -2.82 11.19
N ASP A 98 14.16 -3.84 11.65
CA ASP A 98 15.58 -4.07 11.35
C ASP A 98 15.83 -5.16 10.28
N ALA A 99 14.79 -5.52 9.53
CA ALA A 99 14.90 -6.53 8.47
C ALA A 99 15.82 -6.05 7.33
N PRO A 100 16.62 -6.95 6.72
CA PRO A 100 17.34 -6.64 5.50
C PRO A 100 16.40 -6.41 4.33
N LEU A 101 16.88 -5.76 3.28
CA LEU A 101 16.08 -5.46 2.08
C LEU A 101 15.52 -6.74 1.45
N LEU A 102 14.20 -6.81 1.32
CA LEU A 102 13.48 -7.96 0.77
C LEU A 102 13.61 -8.08 -0.75
N ILE A 103 13.55 -6.95 -1.45
CA ILE A 103 13.59 -6.91 -2.91
C ILE A 103 15.05 -6.82 -3.35
N SER A 104 15.51 -7.82 -4.12
CA SER A 104 16.87 -7.78 -4.66
C SER A 104 17.09 -6.54 -5.54
N PRO A 105 18.23 -5.83 -5.41
CA PRO A 105 18.58 -4.71 -6.30
C PRO A 105 18.63 -5.09 -7.79
N GLN A 106 18.76 -6.35 -8.12
CA GLN A 106 18.76 -6.86 -9.50
C GLN A 106 17.37 -7.21 -10.02
N GLN A 107 16.35 -7.25 -9.15
CA GLN A 107 15.00 -7.57 -9.56
C GLN A 107 14.38 -6.41 -10.35
N PHE A 108 13.59 -6.75 -11.38
CA PHE A 108 12.77 -5.77 -12.08
C PHE A 108 11.69 -5.23 -11.14
N THR A 109 11.56 -3.91 -11.08
CA THR A 109 10.62 -3.24 -10.19
C THR A 109 9.92 -2.08 -10.88
N MET A 110 8.75 -1.70 -10.38
CA MET A 110 8.00 -0.56 -10.86
C MET A 110 8.82 0.75 -10.82
N PRO A 111 9.46 1.15 -9.70
CA PRO A 111 10.25 2.38 -9.66
C PRO A 111 11.44 2.35 -10.65
N ARG A 112 12.13 1.22 -10.78
CA ARG A 112 13.21 1.08 -11.76
C ARG A 112 12.72 1.23 -13.20
N MET A 113 11.55 0.68 -13.52
CA MET A 113 10.92 0.85 -14.83
C MET A 113 10.66 2.34 -15.14
N PHE A 114 10.15 3.10 -14.18
CA PHE A 114 9.95 4.54 -14.32
C PHE A 114 11.29 5.28 -14.45
N GLN A 115 12.28 4.96 -13.62
CA GLN A 115 13.62 5.54 -13.67
C GLN A 115 14.27 5.31 -15.05
N GLN A 116 14.20 4.08 -15.57
CA GLN A 116 14.71 3.75 -16.91
C GLN A 116 13.96 4.49 -18.04
N ALA A 117 12.71 4.85 -17.81
CA ALA A 117 11.93 5.69 -18.72
C ALA A 117 12.26 7.19 -18.62
N GLY A 118 13.20 7.58 -17.74
CA GLY A 118 13.59 8.98 -17.53
C GLY A 118 12.61 9.77 -16.65
N TYR A 119 11.97 9.12 -15.70
CA TYR A 119 11.20 9.75 -14.65
C TYR A 119 12.06 9.98 -13.42
N ALA A 120 11.88 11.10 -12.74
CA ALA A 120 12.32 11.25 -11.36
C ALA A 120 11.43 10.39 -10.46
N THR A 121 12.01 9.62 -9.53
CA THR A 121 11.27 8.65 -8.75
C THR A 121 11.44 8.87 -7.25
N ALA A 122 10.35 8.83 -6.48
CA ALA A 122 10.39 9.03 -5.03
C ALA A 122 9.54 8.03 -4.25
N ALA A 123 10.06 7.60 -3.08
CA ALA A 123 9.33 6.90 -2.05
C ALA A 123 9.26 7.74 -0.78
N VAL A 124 8.04 8.08 -0.34
CA VAL A 124 7.82 8.88 0.89
C VAL A 124 6.82 8.16 1.79
N GLY A 125 7.12 8.06 3.10
CA GLY A 125 6.22 7.48 4.09
C GLY A 125 6.55 6.03 4.47
N LYS A 126 5.54 5.21 4.69
CA LYS A 126 5.71 3.80 5.09
C LYS A 126 6.38 2.98 3.99
N TRP A 127 7.45 2.27 4.37
CA TRP A 127 8.22 1.39 3.50
C TRP A 127 7.89 -0.08 3.69
N HIS A 128 8.26 -0.65 4.83
CA HIS A 128 7.99 -2.02 5.26
C HIS A 128 8.50 -3.12 4.31
N LEU A 129 9.63 -2.88 3.65
CA LEU A 129 10.26 -3.83 2.72
C LEU A 129 11.73 -4.13 3.10
N GLY A 130 12.11 -3.76 4.33
CA GLY A 130 13.48 -3.93 4.80
C GLY A 130 14.47 -2.97 4.14
N MET A 131 15.69 -2.93 4.67
CA MET A 131 16.81 -2.15 4.15
C MET A 131 18.14 -2.72 4.68
N GLY A 132 19.25 -2.42 3.99
CA GLY A 132 20.55 -2.94 4.37
C GLY A 132 20.73 -4.44 4.08
N ILE A 133 21.83 -4.97 4.61
CA ILE A 133 22.20 -6.39 4.52
C ILE A 133 22.52 -6.89 5.93
N GLY A 134 21.88 -7.96 6.37
CA GLY A 134 22.08 -8.52 7.71
C GLY A 134 21.70 -7.54 8.82
N LYS A 135 22.52 -7.44 9.88
CA LYS A 135 22.26 -6.51 11.00
C LYS A 135 22.56 -5.08 10.56
N ILE A 136 21.56 -4.20 10.71
CA ILE A 136 21.65 -2.80 10.28
C ILE A 136 22.44 -1.98 11.30
N ASP A 137 23.38 -1.19 10.82
CA ASP A 137 24.01 -0.11 11.59
C ASP A 137 23.28 1.21 11.35
N TRP A 138 22.42 1.61 12.29
CA TRP A 138 21.63 2.83 12.22
C TRP A 138 22.45 4.12 12.35
N ASN A 139 23.74 4.00 12.63
CA ASN A 139 24.67 5.13 12.80
C ASN A 139 25.50 5.41 11.54
N SER A 140 25.32 4.61 10.51
CA SER A 140 26.00 4.72 9.21
C SER A 140 24.98 4.89 8.09
N HIS A 141 25.46 5.07 6.86
CA HIS A 141 24.62 5.00 5.66
C HIS A 141 24.13 3.59 5.44
N ILE A 142 22.82 3.44 5.24
CA ILE A 142 22.14 2.13 5.08
C ILE A 142 21.88 1.88 3.60
N ALA A 143 22.51 0.87 3.05
CA ALA A 143 22.33 0.39 1.69
C ALA A 143 22.50 -1.14 1.64
N PRO A 144 21.82 -1.85 0.72
CA PRO A 144 20.82 -1.36 -0.22
C PRO A 144 19.47 -1.00 0.44
N GLY A 145 18.70 -0.14 -0.21
CA GLY A 145 17.37 0.30 0.25
C GLY A 145 16.44 0.66 -0.90
N ALA A 146 15.58 1.62 -0.69
CA ALA A 146 14.63 2.10 -1.71
C ALA A 146 15.34 2.59 -2.98
N ARG A 147 16.53 3.21 -2.82
CA ARG A 147 17.30 3.73 -3.94
C ARG A 147 17.80 2.61 -4.87
N GLU A 148 18.26 1.52 -4.32
CA GLU A 148 18.82 0.41 -5.08
C GLU A 148 17.76 -0.40 -5.84
N ILE A 149 16.48 -0.20 -5.53
CA ILE A 149 15.38 -0.80 -6.32
C ILE A 149 14.75 0.18 -7.31
N GLY A 150 15.27 1.42 -7.43
CA GLY A 150 14.93 2.36 -8.49
C GLY A 150 14.26 3.66 -8.05
N PHE A 151 14.34 4.04 -6.77
CA PHE A 151 13.93 5.38 -6.33
C PHE A 151 15.12 6.32 -6.26
N ASP A 152 15.02 7.50 -6.89
CA ASP A 152 16.07 8.53 -6.83
C ASP A 152 16.08 9.24 -5.48
N TYR A 153 14.90 9.41 -4.88
CA TYR A 153 14.71 9.99 -3.57
C TYR A 153 13.89 9.07 -2.66
N SER A 154 14.24 9.01 -1.39
CA SER A 154 13.43 8.32 -0.39
C SER A 154 13.45 9.05 0.95
N CYS A 155 12.28 9.18 1.59
CA CYS A 155 12.14 9.61 2.98
C CYS A 155 11.07 8.73 3.64
N ILE A 156 11.52 7.75 4.42
CA ILE A 156 10.70 6.60 4.81
C ILE A 156 10.85 6.27 6.30
N ILE A 157 9.88 5.50 6.83
CA ILE A 157 10.06 4.70 8.04
C ILE A 157 10.32 3.23 7.66
N ALA A 158 11.18 2.57 8.41
CA ALA A 158 11.68 1.23 8.09
C ALA A 158 10.58 0.17 7.98
N ALA A 159 9.62 0.18 8.89
CA ALA A 159 8.48 -0.75 8.93
C ALA A 159 7.16 0.00 9.18
N THR A 160 6.51 -0.26 10.30
CA THR A 160 5.25 0.32 10.75
C THR A 160 5.49 1.25 11.94
N VAL A 161 4.53 2.12 12.22
CA VAL A 161 4.65 3.10 13.32
C VAL A 161 4.65 2.50 14.71
N ASP A 162 4.23 1.26 14.87
CA ASP A 162 4.24 0.49 16.12
C ASP A 162 5.57 -0.22 16.40
N ARG A 163 6.57 -0.08 15.52
CA ARG A 163 7.86 -0.78 15.59
C ARG A 163 9.05 0.17 15.76
N VAL A 164 10.10 -0.35 16.40
CA VAL A 164 11.39 0.33 16.41
C VAL A 164 12.19 -0.01 15.14
N PRO A 165 13.13 0.86 14.67
CA PRO A 165 13.44 2.16 15.24
C PRO A 165 12.39 3.23 14.89
N THR A 166 12.14 4.12 15.82
CA THR A 166 11.21 5.25 15.65
C THR A 166 11.91 6.44 15.01
N VAL A 167 12.49 6.25 13.81
CA VAL A 167 13.28 7.26 13.11
C VAL A 167 12.88 7.35 11.64
N TYR A 168 13.05 8.54 11.05
CA TYR A 168 12.99 8.71 9.60
C TYR A 168 14.33 8.36 8.98
N VAL A 169 14.30 7.74 7.82
CA VAL A 169 15.47 7.44 6.99
C VAL A 169 15.31 8.16 5.65
N GLU A 170 16.21 9.11 5.38
CA GLU A 170 16.22 9.87 4.14
C GLU A 170 17.44 9.48 3.29
N ASN A 171 17.19 8.94 2.10
CA ASN A 171 18.22 8.47 1.18
C ASN A 171 19.26 7.50 1.78
N GLY A 172 18.85 6.69 2.76
CA GLY A 172 19.70 5.73 3.45
C GLY A 172 20.36 6.24 4.73
N ASP A 173 20.15 7.52 5.09
CA ASP A 173 20.68 8.09 6.33
C ASP A 173 19.57 8.40 7.33
N VAL A 174 19.79 8.07 8.61
CA VAL A 174 18.87 8.45 9.69
C VAL A 174 18.85 9.96 9.87
N VAL A 175 17.65 10.55 9.80
CA VAL A 175 17.45 11.99 9.99
C VAL A 175 17.66 12.35 11.46
N GLY A 176 18.45 13.39 11.73
CA GLY A 176 18.73 13.86 13.10
C GLY A 176 19.71 12.99 13.88
N ARG A 177 20.44 12.09 13.22
CA ARG A 177 21.49 11.26 13.83
C ARG A 177 22.51 12.11 14.59
N ASP A 178 22.87 11.65 15.79
CA ASP A 178 23.87 12.26 16.65
C ASP A 178 24.94 11.23 17.02
N ALA A 179 26.21 11.53 16.71
CA ALA A 179 27.32 10.64 17.02
C ALA A 179 27.54 10.43 18.54
N ASN A 180 27.06 11.37 19.37
CA ASN A 180 27.16 11.27 20.83
C ASN A 180 25.99 10.48 21.45
N ASP A 181 24.97 10.15 20.67
CA ASP A 181 23.81 9.39 21.10
C ASP A 181 23.46 8.31 20.05
N PRO A 182 24.33 7.28 19.91
CA PRO A 182 24.19 6.27 18.87
C PRO A 182 22.94 5.40 19.06
N ILE A 183 22.36 5.01 17.92
CA ILE A 183 21.12 4.23 17.85
C ILE A 183 21.46 2.74 17.83
N TYR A 184 20.80 1.98 18.69
CA TYR A 184 20.85 0.52 18.74
C TYR A 184 19.43 -0.02 18.69
N VAL A 185 19.22 -1.09 17.90
CA VAL A 185 17.94 -1.77 17.74
C VAL A 185 18.14 -3.27 17.90
N ASP A 186 17.23 -3.93 18.61
CA ASP A 186 17.20 -5.36 18.77
C ASP A 186 15.75 -5.84 18.90
N TYR A 187 15.40 -6.96 18.28
CA TYR A 187 14.04 -7.49 18.34
C TYR A 187 13.89 -8.65 19.34
N ASP A 188 14.99 -9.20 19.83
CA ASP A 188 15.01 -10.36 20.71
C ASP A 188 15.39 -9.98 22.16
N THR A 189 16.30 -9.00 22.35
CA THR A 189 16.91 -8.71 23.65
C THR A 189 16.76 -7.26 24.08
N PRO A 190 16.17 -6.97 25.26
CA PRO A 190 16.10 -5.63 25.79
C PRO A 190 17.48 -5.06 26.15
N PHE A 191 17.64 -3.74 25.96
CA PHE A 191 18.84 -3.05 26.41
C PHE A 191 18.79 -2.76 27.92
N PRO A 192 19.83 -3.09 28.69
CA PRO A 192 19.86 -2.84 30.12
C PRO A 192 19.68 -1.33 30.44
N GLY A 193 18.74 -1.04 31.33
CA GLY A 193 18.44 0.31 31.78
C GLY A 193 17.50 1.12 30.86
N GLU A 194 17.15 0.61 29.68
CA GLU A 194 16.17 1.24 28.80
C GLU A 194 14.74 0.90 29.23
N PRO A 195 13.80 1.86 29.22
CA PRO A 195 12.43 1.63 29.67
C PRO A 195 11.64 0.78 28.70
N THR A 196 10.86 -0.18 29.23
CA THR A 196 9.86 -0.92 28.52
C THR A 196 8.48 -0.73 29.17
N ALA A 197 7.40 -1.07 28.49
CA ALA A 197 6.07 -1.00 29.09
C ALA A 197 5.92 -1.92 30.31
N LEU A 198 6.67 -3.03 30.35
CA LEU A 198 6.65 -3.97 31.46
C LEU A 198 7.46 -3.49 32.67
N THR A 199 8.59 -2.83 32.44
CA THR A 199 9.48 -2.35 33.52
C THR A 199 9.13 -0.96 34.02
N ASN A 200 8.52 -0.12 33.16
CA ASN A 200 8.19 1.26 33.42
C ASN A 200 6.75 1.63 32.98
N PRO A 201 5.73 0.96 33.53
CA PRO A 201 4.34 1.18 33.15
C PRO A 201 3.86 2.62 33.37
N GLU A 202 4.52 3.38 34.27
CA GLU A 202 4.24 4.80 34.55
C GLU A 202 4.58 5.73 33.36
N LEU A 203 5.39 5.27 32.42
CA LEU A 203 5.71 6.04 31.19
C LEU A 203 4.69 5.82 30.08
N VAL A 204 3.82 4.83 30.22
CA VAL A 204 2.85 4.46 29.18
C VAL A 204 1.65 5.38 29.19
N LYS A 205 1.46 6.13 28.11
CA LYS A 205 0.30 7.01 27.89
C LYS A 205 -0.78 6.33 27.02
N MET A 206 -0.40 5.41 26.15
CA MET A 206 -1.29 4.61 25.31
C MET A 206 -1.16 3.14 25.73
N GLN A 207 -2.23 2.56 26.22
CA GLN A 207 -2.24 1.18 26.69
C GLN A 207 -2.16 0.20 25.51
N TRP A 208 -1.35 -0.85 25.65
CA TRP A 208 -1.30 -1.95 24.67
C TRP A 208 -2.30 -3.07 25.06
N SER A 209 -2.82 -3.75 24.06
CA SER A 209 -3.67 -4.94 24.25
C SER A 209 -2.87 -6.24 24.21
N HIS A 210 -1.91 -6.34 23.27
CA HIS A 210 -1.03 -7.51 23.10
C HIS A 210 0.22 -7.13 22.30
N GLY A 211 1.32 -7.89 22.44
CA GLY A 211 2.52 -7.83 21.58
C GLY A 211 3.36 -6.55 21.65
N HIS A 212 2.81 -5.44 22.08
CA HIS A 212 3.41 -4.10 22.01
C HIS A 212 3.90 -3.63 23.39
N GLN A 213 4.69 -4.44 24.09
CA GLN A 213 5.14 -4.14 25.47
C GLN A 213 6.62 -3.81 25.61
N ASN A 214 7.34 -3.62 24.49
CA ASN A 214 8.78 -3.39 24.52
C ASN A 214 9.11 -1.91 24.75
N THR A 215 10.06 -1.33 23.99
CA THR A 215 10.53 0.05 24.21
C THR A 215 9.40 1.08 24.19
N VAL A 216 9.40 1.99 25.17
CA VAL A 216 8.45 3.11 25.22
C VAL A 216 9.08 4.35 24.61
N VAL A 217 8.48 4.85 23.53
CA VAL A 217 8.86 6.13 22.88
C VAL A 217 7.65 7.04 22.84
N ASN A 218 7.78 8.30 23.26
CA ASN A 218 6.70 9.29 23.34
C ASN A 218 5.50 8.85 24.22
N GLY A 219 5.73 7.93 25.15
CA GLY A 219 4.66 7.34 25.97
C GLY A 219 3.90 6.21 25.27
N ILE A 220 4.39 5.73 24.15
CA ILE A 220 3.77 4.64 23.37
C ILE A 220 4.74 3.45 23.36
N PRO A 221 4.32 2.29 23.86
CA PRO A 221 5.12 1.09 23.80
C PRO A 221 5.13 0.51 22.38
N ARG A 222 6.25 -0.06 21.95
CA ARG A 222 6.49 -0.54 20.58
C ARG A 222 6.83 -2.04 20.58
N ILE A 223 6.84 -2.63 19.39
CA ILE A 223 7.46 -3.94 19.15
C ILE A 223 8.96 -3.71 18.91
N GLY A 224 9.80 -4.49 19.62
CA GLY A 224 11.25 -4.41 19.58
C GLY A 224 11.85 -3.42 20.57
N TYR A 225 13.15 -3.43 20.67
CA TYR A 225 13.94 -2.67 21.65
C TYR A 225 14.83 -1.65 20.93
N MET A 226 14.87 -0.44 21.49
CA MET A 226 15.66 0.66 20.94
C MET A 226 16.38 1.39 22.08
N LYS A 227 17.64 1.75 21.83
CA LYS A 227 18.44 2.59 22.72
C LYS A 227 19.07 3.74 21.95
N GLY A 228 19.14 4.90 22.56
CA GLY A 228 19.72 6.12 21.96
C GLY A 228 18.84 6.77 20.90
N GLY A 229 19.45 7.70 20.16
CA GLY A 229 18.81 8.40 19.05
C GLY A 229 17.72 9.38 19.46
N GLU A 230 17.78 9.97 20.65
CA GLU A 230 16.73 10.88 21.17
C GLU A 230 16.35 12.00 20.19
N ARG A 231 17.34 12.61 19.52
CA ARG A 231 17.10 13.67 18.52
C ARG A 231 16.54 13.17 17.19
N ALA A 232 16.73 11.89 16.89
CA ALA A 232 16.29 11.27 15.65
C ALA A 232 14.86 10.70 15.76
N ARG A 233 14.36 10.48 16.99
CA ARG A 233 13.03 9.92 17.21
C ARG A 233 11.96 10.84 16.66
N TRP A 234 11.03 10.27 15.87
CA TRP A 234 9.90 11.04 15.38
C TRP A 234 8.94 11.44 16.52
N LYS A 235 8.09 12.38 16.25
CA LYS A 235 6.90 12.66 17.04
C LYS A 235 5.69 12.09 16.28
N ASP A 236 4.91 11.28 16.97
CA ASP A 236 3.86 10.49 16.32
C ASP A 236 2.77 11.37 15.70
N ASP A 237 2.39 12.44 16.36
CA ASP A 237 1.37 13.39 15.92
C ASP A 237 1.86 14.42 14.86
N GLU A 238 3.16 14.47 14.55
CA GLU A 238 3.72 15.32 13.50
C GLU A 238 4.01 14.54 12.18
N MET A 239 3.86 13.22 12.18
CA MET A 239 4.32 12.35 11.10
C MET A 239 3.59 12.60 9.77
N ALA A 240 2.28 12.83 9.82
CA ALA A 240 1.48 13.10 8.63
C ALA A 240 1.95 14.36 7.90
N GLN A 241 2.15 15.45 8.66
CA GLN A 241 2.68 16.70 8.13
C GLN A 241 4.10 16.54 7.59
N TYR A 242 4.97 15.81 8.30
CA TYR A 242 6.35 15.59 7.89
C TYR A 242 6.44 14.91 6.52
N PHE A 243 5.70 13.82 6.30
CA PHE A 243 5.72 13.12 5.01
C PHE A 243 5.01 13.91 3.90
N LEU A 244 3.98 14.66 4.23
CA LEU A 244 3.33 15.56 3.29
C LEU A 244 4.31 16.64 2.80
N ASP A 245 5.07 17.26 3.70
CA ASP A 245 6.05 18.29 3.36
C ASP A 245 7.15 17.72 2.45
N ARG A 246 7.63 16.50 2.70
CA ARG A 246 8.61 15.80 1.84
C ARG A 246 8.05 15.46 0.46
N SER A 247 6.78 15.05 0.38
CA SER A 247 6.09 14.78 -0.88
C SER A 247 5.91 16.05 -1.69
N CYS A 248 5.47 17.13 -1.06
CA CYS A 248 5.32 18.44 -1.70
C CYS A 248 6.67 19.02 -2.15
N TRP A 249 7.71 18.89 -1.32
CA TRP A 249 9.06 19.30 -1.69
C TRP A 249 9.57 18.55 -2.94
N PHE A 250 9.33 17.22 -3.01
CA PHE A 250 9.70 16.45 -4.19
C PHE A 250 8.96 16.92 -5.44
N ILE A 251 7.64 17.12 -5.37
CA ILE A 251 6.82 17.63 -6.48
C ILE A 251 7.35 19.00 -6.94
N ASP A 252 7.66 19.91 -6.03
CA ASP A 252 8.24 21.22 -6.37
C ASP A 252 9.59 21.11 -7.07
N SER A 253 10.43 20.17 -6.59
CA SER A 253 11.78 19.99 -7.11
C SER A 253 11.75 19.52 -8.58
N VAL A 254 10.93 18.52 -8.90
CA VAL A 254 10.81 17.97 -10.25
C VAL A 254 10.04 18.89 -11.20
N SER A 255 9.05 19.63 -10.68
CA SER A 255 8.30 20.64 -11.44
C SER A 255 9.22 21.75 -12.00
N ARG A 256 10.19 22.22 -11.20
CA ARG A 256 11.16 23.22 -11.64
C ARG A 256 12.10 22.74 -12.74
N LEU A 257 12.33 21.41 -12.79
CA LEU A 257 13.18 20.78 -13.80
C LEU A 257 12.38 20.36 -15.04
N ASN A 258 11.05 20.46 -14.98
CA ASN A 258 10.12 19.98 -16.01
C ASN A 258 10.33 18.49 -16.33
N GLU A 259 10.60 17.69 -15.30
CA GLU A 259 10.79 16.24 -15.39
C GLU A 259 9.50 15.50 -15.05
N PRO A 260 9.10 14.46 -15.81
CA PRO A 260 8.01 13.59 -15.40
C PRO A 260 8.44 12.81 -14.16
N PHE A 261 7.48 12.50 -13.26
CA PHE A 261 7.81 11.84 -12.02
C PHE A 261 6.89 10.68 -11.67
N PHE A 262 7.44 9.75 -10.88
CA PHE A 262 6.71 8.71 -10.17
C PHE A 262 6.90 8.90 -8.67
N LEU A 263 5.81 9.14 -7.95
CA LEU A 263 5.80 9.27 -6.50
C LEU A 263 4.99 8.12 -5.87
N TYR A 264 5.64 7.33 -5.03
CA TYR A 264 4.97 6.46 -4.08
C TYR A 264 4.83 7.18 -2.75
N TYR A 265 3.59 7.45 -2.33
CA TYR A 265 3.26 8.06 -1.06
C TYR A 265 2.58 7.03 -0.16
N GLY A 266 3.37 6.38 0.70
CA GLY A 266 2.89 5.41 1.68
C GLY A 266 2.39 6.11 2.93
N LEU A 267 1.08 6.31 3.05
CA LEU A 267 0.46 6.79 4.28
C LEU A 267 0.69 5.76 5.40
N HIS A 268 0.81 6.21 6.63
CA HIS A 268 0.87 5.34 7.80
C HIS A 268 -0.50 5.17 8.46
N GLN A 269 -1.49 5.96 8.03
CA GLN A 269 -2.85 5.90 8.57
C GLN A 269 -3.70 4.84 7.83
N PRO A 270 -4.66 4.24 8.54
CA PRO A 270 -4.97 4.29 9.98
C PRO A 270 -4.30 3.18 10.81
N HIS A 271 -3.07 2.75 10.48
CA HIS A 271 -2.32 1.76 11.26
C HIS A 271 -2.09 2.23 12.71
N VAL A 272 -2.06 1.30 13.63
CA VAL A 272 -1.73 1.56 15.05
C VAL A 272 -0.24 1.89 15.25
N PRO A 273 0.12 2.68 16.30
CA PRO A 273 -0.71 3.48 17.20
C PRO A 273 -1.35 4.66 16.46
N ARG A 274 -2.61 4.94 16.76
CA ARG A 274 -3.39 5.98 16.07
C ARG A 274 -3.25 7.30 16.81
N THR A 275 -2.38 8.14 16.30
CA THR A 275 -2.01 9.43 16.90
C THR A 275 -2.15 10.53 15.85
N ALA A 276 -3.37 11.04 15.70
CA ALA A 276 -3.62 12.14 14.77
C ALA A 276 -2.93 13.43 15.23
N ASP A 277 -2.54 14.27 14.27
CA ASP A 277 -2.20 15.68 14.55
C ASP A 277 -3.34 16.32 15.36
N PRO A 278 -3.04 17.16 16.36
CA PRO A 278 -4.07 17.83 17.20
C PRO A 278 -5.17 18.55 16.43
N ARG A 279 -4.93 18.94 15.18
CA ARG A 279 -5.96 19.52 14.28
C ARG A 279 -7.11 18.57 13.98
N PHE A 280 -6.87 17.27 14.04
CA PHE A 280 -7.85 16.22 13.72
C PHE A 280 -8.37 15.48 14.94
N ALA A 281 -7.78 15.69 16.11
CA ALA A 281 -8.25 15.09 17.35
C ALA A 281 -9.71 15.47 17.64
N GLY A 282 -10.58 14.46 17.79
CA GLY A 282 -12.02 14.66 18.00
C GLY A 282 -12.80 15.04 16.74
N SER A 283 -12.23 14.85 15.53
CA SER A 283 -12.93 15.10 14.26
C SER A 283 -14.11 14.14 14.04
N THR A 284 -14.08 12.98 14.70
CA THR A 284 -15.13 11.98 14.59
C THR A 284 -15.58 11.48 15.96
N GLN A 285 -16.74 10.82 15.99
CA GLN A 285 -17.20 10.12 17.19
C GLN A 285 -16.58 8.71 17.35
N LEU A 286 -15.70 8.32 16.42
CA LEU A 286 -15.04 7.01 16.41
C LEU A 286 -13.69 7.02 17.13
N GLY A 287 -13.34 8.16 17.77
CA GLY A 287 -12.08 8.31 18.48
C GLY A 287 -10.85 8.26 17.57
N PRO A 288 -9.68 7.87 18.09
CA PRO A 288 -8.41 7.97 17.38
C PRO A 288 -8.41 7.34 15.99
N ARG A 289 -9.12 6.21 15.80
CA ARG A 289 -9.17 5.55 14.50
C ARG A 289 -9.88 6.40 13.44
N GLY A 290 -11.03 6.95 13.78
CA GLY A 290 -11.76 7.83 12.86
C GLY A 290 -10.99 9.11 12.56
N ASP A 291 -10.34 9.68 13.56
CA ASP A 291 -9.58 10.91 13.44
C ASP A 291 -8.39 10.77 12.49
N VAL A 292 -7.64 9.64 12.55
CA VAL A 292 -6.53 9.39 11.60
C VAL A 292 -7.01 9.04 10.19
N VAL A 293 -8.24 8.54 10.00
CA VAL A 293 -8.82 8.38 8.66
C VAL A 293 -9.12 9.76 8.04
N VAL A 294 -9.67 10.70 8.83
CA VAL A 294 -9.86 12.09 8.39
C VAL A 294 -8.53 12.76 8.07
N GLU A 295 -7.48 12.52 8.86
CA GLU A 295 -6.13 13.00 8.58
C GLU A 295 -5.57 12.42 7.27
N ALA A 296 -5.78 11.12 6.99
CA ALA A 296 -5.38 10.50 5.73
C ALA A 296 -6.08 11.15 4.53
N ASP A 297 -7.39 11.41 4.63
CA ASP A 297 -8.14 12.13 3.61
C ASP A 297 -7.59 13.55 3.38
N TRP A 298 -7.26 14.25 4.48
CA TRP A 298 -6.62 15.57 4.39
C TRP A 298 -5.28 15.50 3.65
N CYS A 299 -4.42 14.50 3.92
CA CYS A 299 -3.17 14.30 3.20
C CYS A 299 -3.39 14.15 1.70
N VAL A 300 -4.39 13.38 1.27
CA VAL A 300 -4.77 13.24 -0.14
C VAL A 300 -5.18 14.59 -0.72
N GLY A 301 -5.99 15.35 0.00
CA GLY A 301 -6.42 16.70 -0.39
C GLY A 301 -5.26 17.66 -0.59
N GLN A 302 -4.24 17.61 0.29
CA GLN A 302 -3.06 18.47 0.16
C GLN A 302 -2.19 18.11 -1.05
N ILE A 303 -2.07 16.82 -1.39
CA ILE A 303 -1.38 16.40 -2.63
C ILE A 303 -2.13 16.91 -3.87
N ILE A 304 -3.45 16.76 -3.92
CA ILE A 304 -4.28 17.28 -5.03
C ILE A 304 -4.10 18.80 -5.16
N LYS A 305 -4.23 19.51 -4.05
CA LYS A 305 -4.03 20.97 -3.98
C LYS A 305 -2.64 21.39 -4.49
N LYS A 306 -1.58 20.66 -4.06
CA LYS A 306 -0.22 20.91 -4.52
C LYS A 306 -0.08 20.76 -6.03
N LEU A 307 -0.70 19.72 -6.61
CA LEU A 307 -0.70 19.51 -8.06
C LEU A 307 -1.48 20.62 -8.81
N GLU A 308 -2.60 21.09 -8.24
CA GLU A 308 -3.35 22.23 -8.79
C GLU A 308 -2.54 23.53 -8.79
N GLU A 309 -1.93 23.87 -7.65
CA GLU A 309 -1.08 25.06 -7.50
C GLU A 309 0.16 25.03 -8.40
N SER A 310 0.68 23.85 -8.68
CA SER A 310 1.84 23.64 -9.57
C SER A 310 1.44 23.44 -11.04
N HIS A 311 0.14 23.52 -11.39
CA HIS A 311 -0.40 23.26 -12.73
C HIS A 311 -0.05 21.87 -13.30
N LEU A 312 0.10 20.87 -12.43
CA LEU A 312 0.47 19.49 -12.79
C LEU A 312 -0.71 18.52 -12.79
N LEU A 313 -1.87 18.89 -12.20
CA LEU A 313 -2.99 17.96 -11.99
C LEU A 313 -3.52 17.39 -13.32
N ASP A 314 -3.56 18.19 -14.38
CA ASP A 314 -4.09 17.77 -15.67
C ASP A 314 -3.22 16.70 -16.33
N ASN A 315 -1.92 16.67 -16.04
CA ASN A 315 -0.97 15.67 -16.54
C ASN A 315 -0.49 14.69 -15.45
N THR A 316 -1.29 14.44 -14.41
CA THR A 316 -0.94 13.51 -13.34
C THR A 316 -2.02 12.43 -13.17
N LEU A 317 -1.61 11.17 -13.30
CA LEU A 317 -2.41 10.02 -12.93
C LEU A 317 -2.20 9.72 -11.44
N ILE A 318 -3.28 9.68 -10.67
CA ILE A 318 -3.29 9.39 -9.23
C ILE A 318 -4.00 8.05 -9.01
N VAL A 319 -3.35 7.12 -8.34
CA VAL A 319 -3.95 5.91 -7.79
C VAL A 319 -4.04 6.06 -6.28
N PHE A 320 -5.22 5.83 -5.70
CA PHE A 320 -5.43 5.72 -4.26
C PHE A 320 -5.87 4.29 -3.91
N THR A 321 -5.23 3.70 -2.91
CA THR A 321 -5.53 2.34 -2.45
C THR A 321 -5.07 2.13 -0.99
N SER A 322 -5.26 0.91 -0.44
CA SER A 322 -4.72 0.47 0.85
C SER A 322 -3.92 -0.82 0.66
N ASP A 323 -2.94 -1.07 1.51
CA ASP A 323 -2.07 -2.26 1.38
C ASP A 323 -2.75 -3.56 1.82
N ASN A 324 -3.73 -3.51 2.70
CA ASN A 324 -4.60 -4.62 3.11
C ASN A 324 -5.90 -4.07 3.72
N GLY A 325 -6.80 -4.98 4.04
CA GLY A 325 -8.04 -4.65 4.74
C GLY A 325 -7.83 -4.18 6.18
N PRO A 326 -8.89 -3.70 6.83
CA PRO A 326 -8.81 -3.02 8.12
C PRO A 326 -8.68 -3.98 9.30
N VAL A 327 -8.26 -3.42 10.43
CA VAL A 327 -8.28 -4.06 11.74
C VAL A 327 -8.67 -3.03 12.79
N LEU A 328 -9.43 -3.45 13.81
CA LEU A 328 -9.81 -2.58 14.90
C LEU A 328 -8.78 -2.58 16.02
N ASP A 329 -8.40 -3.78 16.49
CA ASP A 329 -7.37 -3.96 17.50
C ASP A 329 -6.18 -4.71 16.89
N ASP A 330 -5.05 -4.04 16.81
CA ASP A 330 -3.78 -4.57 16.32
C ASP A 330 -2.65 -4.24 17.29
N GLY A 331 -2.95 -4.32 18.59
CA GLY A 331 -1.97 -4.20 19.67
C GLY A 331 -2.16 -3.04 20.64
N TYR A 332 -3.18 -2.18 20.46
CA TYR A 332 -3.44 -1.06 21.37
C TYR A 332 -4.92 -0.92 21.74
N GLU A 333 -5.17 -0.52 22.98
CA GLU A 333 -6.50 -0.22 23.52
C GLU A 333 -6.85 1.26 23.25
N ASP A 334 -7.24 1.58 22.01
CA ASP A 334 -7.57 2.94 21.56
C ASP A 334 -9.07 3.20 21.44
N GLY A 335 -9.92 2.28 21.92
CA GLY A 335 -11.38 2.36 21.87
C GLY A 335 -12.01 2.01 20.52
N SER A 336 -11.22 1.63 19.51
CA SER A 336 -11.75 1.34 18.17
C SER A 336 -12.72 0.14 18.15
N ARG A 337 -12.53 -0.84 19.01
CA ARG A 337 -13.46 -1.98 19.16
C ARG A 337 -14.82 -1.56 19.73
N ASP A 338 -14.82 -0.57 20.61
CA ASP A 338 -16.02 -0.11 21.31
C ASP A 338 -16.96 0.67 20.37
N THR A 339 -16.41 1.23 19.30
CA THR A 339 -17.16 2.00 18.30
C THR A 339 -17.62 1.17 17.09
N ARG A 340 -17.35 -0.14 17.06
CA ARG A 340 -17.73 -1.02 15.93
C ARG A 340 -19.23 -1.02 15.63
N PHE A 341 -20.08 -0.84 16.62
CA PHE A 341 -21.54 -0.75 16.42
C PHE A 341 -21.97 0.52 15.67
N MET A 342 -21.13 1.56 15.64
CA MET A 342 -21.37 2.82 14.92
C MET A 342 -20.82 2.79 13.51
N HIS A 343 -19.71 2.03 13.30
CA HIS A 343 -19.00 1.97 12.04
C HIS A 343 -18.24 0.65 11.91
N ASP A 344 -18.51 -0.09 10.83
CA ASP A 344 -17.72 -1.26 10.46
C ASP A 344 -16.75 -0.88 9.33
N PRO A 345 -15.43 -0.89 9.57
CA PRO A 345 -14.44 -0.56 8.54
C PRO A 345 -14.42 -1.54 7.37
N ASN A 346 -14.97 -2.73 7.52
CA ASN A 346 -15.17 -3.68 6.44
C ASN A 346 -16.39 -3.34 5.55
N GLY A 347 -17.30 -2.48 6.02
CA GLY A 347 -18.62 -2.33 5.44
C GLY A 347 -19.43 -3.62 5.54
N SER A 348 -19.91 -4.15 4.43
CA SER A 348 -20.63 -5.44 4.39
C SER A 348 -19.71 -6.64 4.13
N LEU A 349 -18.41 -6.45 3.99
CA LEU A 349 -17.47 -7.51 3.65
C LEU A 349 -17.05 -8.28 4.91
N ARG A 350 -16.77 -9.58 4.74
CA ARG A 350 -16.31 -10.45 5.83
C ARG A 350 -14.80 -10.47 5.96
N GLY A 351 -14.28 -10.58 7.19
CA GLY A 351 -12.87 -10.71 7.51
C GLY A 351 -12.22 -9.39 7.90
N GLY A 352 -11.12 -9.06 7.25
CA GLY A 352 -10.25 -7.92 7.53
C GLY A 352 -8.78 -8.29 7.43
N LYS A 353 -7.89 -7.47 7.98
CA LYS A 353 -6.46 -7.78 8.04
C LYS A 353 -6.22 -9.21 8.56
N TYR A 354 -5.26 -9.92 7.99
CA TYR A 354 -4.92 -11.34 8.28
C TYR A 354 -5.92 -12.38 7.76
N SER A 355 -7.02 -11.98 7.14
CA SER A 355 -8.10 -12.88 6.75
C SER A 355 -8.03 -13.32 5.28
N LEU A 356 -8.35 -14.60 5.01
CA LEU A 356 -8.59 -15.12 3.67
C LEU A 356 -9.98 -14.75 3.12
N PHE A 357 -10.88 -14.24 3.95
CA PHE A 357 -12.15 -13.69 3.49
C PHE A 357 -11.95 -12.35 2.77
N ASP A 358 -12.95 -11.92 2.02
CA ASP A 358 -12.83 -10.87 1.01
C ASP A 358 -12.29 -9.54 1.55
N ALA A 359 -12.73 -9.11 2.75
CA ALA A 359 -12.27 -7.87 3.38
C ALA A 359 -10.77 -7.86 3.73
N GLY A 360 -10.09 -9.01 3.72
CA GLY A 360 -8.65 -9.06 3.97
C GLY A 360 -7.86 -8.38 2.86
N THR A 361 -8.30 -8.50 1.62
CA THR A 361 -7.60 -7.97 0.45
C THR A 361 -8.42 -7.00 -0.38
N ARG A 362 -9.76 -6.99 -0.26
CA ARG A 362 -10.62 -6.03 -0.95
C ARG A 362 -10.55 -4.68 -0.26
N VAL A 363 -9.94 -3.73 -0.95
CA VAL A 363 -9.54 -2.43 -0.41
C VAL A 363 -10.06 -1.29 -1.28
N PRO A 364 -10.10 -0.05 -0.79
CA PRO A 364 -10.34 1.11 -1.65
C PRO A 364 -9.38 1.12 -2.84
N PHE A 365 -9.92 1.33 -4.05
CA PHE A 365 -9.10 1.37 -5.25
C PHE A 365 -9.68 2.35 -6.26
N PHE A 366 -9.06 3.51 -6.37
CA PHE A 366 -9.48 4.61 -7.25
C PHE A 366 -8.36 5.00 -8.19
N VAL A 367 -8.70 5.30 -9.43
CA VAL A 367 -7.76 5.84 -10.42
C VAL A 367 -8.32 7.12 -11.00
N TYR A 368 -7.57 8.19 -10.86
CA TYR A 368 -7.95 9.51 -11.33
C TYR A 368 -6.86 10.11 -12.22
N TRP A 369 -7.26 10.59 -13.38
CA TRP A 369 -6.42 11.40 -14.26
C TRP A 369 -7.34 12.36 -15.01
N LYS A 370 -7.27 13.63 -14.68
CA LYS A 370 -8.18 14.67 -15.19
C LYS A 370 -8.22 14.69 -16.70
N GLY A 371 -9.42 14.56 -17.28
CA GLY A 371 -9.62 14.53 -18.73
C GLY A 371 -9.26 13.21 -19.43
N HIS A 372 -8.65 12.25 -18.75
CA HIS A 372 -8.22 10.96 -19.31
C HIS A 372 -8.97 9.75 -18.71
N THR A 373 -9.31 9.77 -17.43
CA THR A 373 -10.20 8.78 -16.83
C THR A 373 -11.65 9.11 -17.10
N ARG A 374 -12.46 8.06 -17.28
CA ARG A 374 -13.92 8.20 -17.34
C ARG A 374 -14.48 7.94 -15.95
N HIS A 375 -15.46 8.72 -15.54
CA HIS A 375 -16.19 8.41 -14.31
C HIS A 375 -16.94 7.08 -14.47
N VAL A 376 -16.49 6.07 -13.75
CA VAL A 376 -17.07 4.71 -13.75
C VAL A 376 -16.96 4.11 -12.34
N ASN A 377 -18.08 3.57 -11.85
CA ASN A 377 -18.05 2.65 -10.71
C ASN A 377 -18.16 1.23 -11.26
N SER A 378 -17.14 0.41 -11.03
CA SER A 378 -17.02 -0.90 -11.66
C SER A 378 -16.69 -2.02 -10.67
N PRO A 379 -17.47 -3.11 -10.65
CA PRO A 379 -17.22 -4.30 -9.85
C PRO A 379 -16.26 -5.29 -10.56
N VAL A 380 -15.35 -4.78 -11.36
CA VAL A 380 -14.38 -5.60 -12.09
C VAL A 380 -13.26 -6.02 -11.15
N LEU A 381 -12.98 -7.33 -11.13
CA LEU A 381 -11.85 -7.88 -10.37
C LEU A 381 -10.53 -7.36 -10.94
N VAL A 382 -9.76 -6.66 -10.13
CA VAL A 382 -8.41 -6.18 -10.41
C VAL A 382 -7.51 -6.34 -9.18
N SER A 383 -6.19 -6.29 -9.38
CA SER A 383 -5.22 -6.33 -8.30
C SER A 383 -4.21 -5.20 -8.42
N GLN A 384 -3.70 -4.71 -7.29
CA GLN A 384 -2.64 -3.70 -7.24
C GLN A 384 -1.38 -4.12 -7.99
N GLN A 385 -1.05 -5.41 -7.99
CA GLN A 385 0.09 -5.93 -8.75
C GLN A 385 -0.02 -5.68 -10.26
N ASP A 386 -1.25 -5.48 -10.79
CA ASP A 386 -1.51 -5.18 -12.20
C ASP A 386 -1.12 -3.76 -12.60
N LEU A 387 -0.86 -2.88 -11.63
CA LEU A 387 -0.37 -1.53 -11.89
C LEU A 387 0.98 -1.54 -12.60
N LEU A 388 1.88 -2.48 -12.28
CA LEU A 388 3.21 -2.52 -12.92
C LEU A 388 3.12 -2.72 -14.43
N ALA A 389 2.42 -3.76 -14.91
CA ALA A 389 2.28 -4.00 -16.35
C ALA A 389 1.47 -2.91 -17.05
N SER A 390 0.44 -2.38 -16.37
CA SER A 390 -0.39 -1.29 -16.89
C SER A 390 0.40 0.02 -17.02
N PHE A 391 1.23 0.35 -16.06
CA PHE A 391 2.12 1.51 -16.14
C PHE A 391 3.21 1.30 -17.19
N GLY A 392 3.73 0.06 -17.36
CA GLY A 392 4.63 -0.26 -18.47
C GLY A 392 4.03 0.13 -19.81
N ARG A 393 2.76 -0.24 -20.08
CA ARG A 393 2.04 0.20 -21.27
C ARG A 393 1.82 1.72 -21.32
N LEU A 394 1.44 2.34 -20.19
CA LEU A 394 1.20 3.80 -20.10
C LEU A 394 2.43 4.61 -20.53
N ILE A 395 3.62 4.21 -20.08
CA ILE A 395 4.86 4.93 -20.34
C ILE A 395 5.69 4.31 -21.47
N ASN A 396 5.12 3.37 -22.22
CA ASN A 396 5.74 2.64 -23.33
C ASN A 396 7.08 1.96 -22.94
N GLN A 397 7.09 1.28 -21.80
CA GLN A 397 8.22 0.49 -21.33
C GLN A 397 7.91 -1.01 -21.37
N PRO A 398 8.83 -1.85 -21.82
CA PRO A 398 8.66 -3.29 -21.81
C PRO A 398 8.62 -3.81 -20.35
N VAL A 399 7.75 -4.78 -20.12
CA VAL A 399 7.63 -5.48 -18.85
C VAL A 399 7.89 -6.96 -19.08
N PRO A 400 8.69 -7.64 -18.24
CA PRO A 400 8.99 -9.06 -18.41
C PRO A 400 7.71 -9.93 -18.38
N ASP A 401 7.58 -10.85 -19.33
CA ASP A 401 6.46 -11.81 -19.41
C ASP A 401 6.37 -12.77 -18.22
N SER A 402 7.47 -12.91 -17.48
CA SER A 402 7.55 -13.77 -16.28
C SER A 402 6.84 -13.22 -15.06
N LEU A 403 6.38 -11.96 -15.08
CA LEU A 403 5.65 -11.36 -13.97
C LEU A 403 4.19 -11.86 -13.91
N ASP A 404 3.62 -11.82 -12.70
CA ASP A 404 2.21 -12.15 -12.47
C ASP A 404 1.27 -10.95 -12.75
N SER A 405 1.86 -9.77 -12.91
CA SER A 405 1.17 -8.53 -13.27
C SER A 405 0.49 -8.64 -14.62
N LYS A 406 -0.73 -8.14 -14.74
CA LYS A 406 -1.52 -8.11 -15.99
C LYS A 406 -1.73 -6.67 -16.44
N ASP A 407 -1.64 -6.43 -17.75
CA ASP A 407 -2.03 -5.14 -18.30
C ASP A 407 -3.55 -4.94 -18.20
N MET A 408 -3.95 -4.02 -17.36
CA MET A 408 -5.31 -3.60 -17.07
C MET A 408 -5.51 -2.10 -17.32
N LEU A 409 -4.63 -1.44 -18.08
CA LEU A 409 -4.63 0.01 -18.25
C LEU A 409 -5.99 0.55 -18.73
N ASP A 410 -6.61 -0.10 -19.71
CA ASP A 410 -7.93 0.35 -20.22
C ASP A 410 -9.01 0.30 -19.13
N THR A 411 -8.91 -0.68 -18.22
CA THR A 411 -9.80 -0.80 -17.06
C THR A 411 -9.51 0.31 -16.06
N PHE A 412 -8.24 0.58 -15.74
CA PHE A 412 -7.83 1.63 -14.84
C PHE A 412 -8.18 3.03 -15.35
N LEU A 413 -8.23 3.22 -16.66
CA LEU A 413 -8.66 4.49 -17.27
C LEU A 413 -10.18 4.58 -17.51
N GLY A 414 -10.94 3.56 -17.19
CA GLY A 414 -12.39 3.51 -17.42
C GLY A 414 -12.78 3.40 -18.91
N GLN A 415 -11.85 3.06 -19.79
CA GLN A 415 -12.08 3.00 -21.23
C GLN A 415 -12.70 1.68 -21.66
N ARG A 416 -12.28 0.57 -21.08
CA ARG A 416 -12.80 -0.77 -21.35
C ARG A 416 -12.70 -1.62 -20.08
N MET A 417 -13.85 -2.04 -19.55
CA MET A 417 -13.91 -2.88 -18.36
C MET A 417 -13.52 -4.32 -18.70
N LYS A 418 -12.33 -4.72 -18.34
CA LYS A 418 -11.82 -6.08 -18.47
C LYS A 418 -11.59 -6.66 -17.08
N HIS A 419 -12.16 -7.81 -16.79
CA HIS A 419 -11.87 -8.54 -15.56
C HIS A 419 -10.49 -9.18 -15.62
N ARG A 420 -9.79 -9.19 -14.49
CA ARG A 420 -8.77 -10.20 -14.26
C ARG A 420 -9.47 -11.57 -14.21
N ASP A 421 -8.95 -12.58 -14.92
CA ASP A 421 -9.60 -13.90 -14.99
C ASP A 421 -9.65 -14.57 -13.62
N ASP A 422 -8.56 -14.45 -12.85
CA ASP A 422 -8.40 -15.01 -11.53
C ASP A 422 -7.36 -14.27 -10.69
N LEU A 423 -7.39 -14.47 -9.38
CA LEU A 423 -6.45 -13.91 -8.44
C LEU A 423 -6.23 -14.91 -7.29
N VAL A 424 -4.97 -15.22 -6.98
CA VAL A 424 -4.61 -15.87 -5.73
C VAL A 424 -4.33 -14.77 -4.72
N VAL A 425 -5.07 -14.76 -3.62
CA VAL A 425 -4.85 -13.86 -2.49
C VAL A 425 -4.14 -14.59 -1.37
N GLU A 426 -3.35 -13.85 -0.61
CA GLU A 426 -2.55 -14.40 0.47
C GLU A 426 -2.96 -13.72 1.80
N ALA A 427 -2.92 -14.46 2.88
CA ALA A 427 -3.11 -13.96 4.24
C ALA A 427 -2.20 -14.72 5.20
N SER A 428 -1.14 -14.04 5.68
CA SER A 428 -0.19 -14.61 6.66
C SER A 428 0.32 -16.00 6.28
N GLY A 429 0.75 -16.17 5.01
CA GLY A 429 1.27 -17.42 4.48
C GLY A 429 0.22 -18.39 3.94
N ARG A 430 -1.07 -18.15 4.14
CA ARG A 430 -2.19 -18.95 3.63
C ARG A 430 -2.75 -18.35 2.35
N LEU A 431 -3.37 -19.18 1.49
CA LEU A 431 -3.83 -18.78 0.16
C LEU A 431 -5.31 -19.04 -0.02
N ALA A 432 -6.00 -18.13 -0.73
CA ALA A 432 -7.34 -18.34 -1.25
C ALA A 432 -7.39 -17.93 -2.73
N TYR A 433 -8.52 -18.20 -3.39
CA TYR A 433 -8.62 -18.04 -4.84
C TYR A 433 -9.88 -17.28 -5.23
N ARG A 434 -9.72 -16.23 -6.00
CA ARG A 434 -10.81 -15.49 -6.64
C ARG A 434 -10.90 -15.88 -8.11
N TRP A 435 -12.11 -16.16 -8.56
CA TRP A 435 -12.41 -16.37 -9.98
C TRP A 435 -13.73 -15.68 -10.32
N ARG A 436 -13.63 -14.54 -11.01
CA ARG A 436 -14.78 -13.67 -11.26
C ARG A 436 -15.48 -13.32 -9.92
N GLN A 437 -16.81 -13.51 -9.81
CA GLN A 437 -17.56 -13.28 -8.56
C GLN A 437 -17.39 -14.37 -7.49
N TYR A 438 -16.67 -15.45 -7.76
CA TYR A 438 -16.53 -16.55 -6.82
C TYR A 438 -15.24 -16.44 -5.99
N ALA A 439 -15.37 -16.70 -4.69
CA ALA A 439 -14.25 -16.91 -3.79
C ALA A 439 -14.19 -18.37 -3.34
N LEU A 440 -13.03 -19.00 -3.52
CA LEU A 440 -12.74 -20.35 -3.07
C LEU A 440 -11.74 -20.25 -1.92
N VAL A 441 -12.15 -20.71 -0.72
CA VAL A 441 -11.30 -20.77 0.47
C VAL A 441 -10.94 -22.24 0.70
N PRO A 442 -9.65 -22.61 0.58
CA PRO A 442 -9.20 -23.97 0.89
C PRO A 442 -9.14 -24.21 2.38
N PRO A 443 -9.20 -25.49 2.85
CA PRO A 443 -9.09 -25.80 4.26
C PRO A 443 -7.67 -25.54 4.81
N TYR A 444 -7.60 -25.01 6.03
CA TYR A 444 -6.39 -24.88 6.82
C TYR A 444 -6.64 -25.32 8.26
N ARG A 445 -5.59 -25.78 8.93
CA ARG A 445 -5.60 -26.02 10.36
C ARG A 445 -5.28 -24.74 11.11
N GLY A 446 -5.83 -24.61 12.33
CA GLY A 446 -5.57 -23.50 13.24
C GLY A 446 -6.84 -22.82 13.72
N PRO A 447 -6.71 -21.71 14.46
CA PRO A 447 -7.85 -20.99 14.99
C PRO A 447 -8.63 -20.28 13.86
N GLU A 448 -9.94 -20.14 14.04
CA GLU A 448 -10.80 -19.38 13.13
C GLU A 448 -10.66 -17.88 13.32
N THR A 449 -10.25 -17.45 14.54
CA THR A 449 -10.00 -16.05 14.90
C THR A 449 -8.62 -15.92 15.54
N ASN A 450 -8.02 -14.72 15.44
CA ASN A 450 -6.83 -14.38 16.20
C ASN A 450 -7.17 -13.97 17.64
N GLU A 451 -6.15 -13.56 18.43
CA GLU A 451 -6.28 -13.16 19.83
C GLU A 451 -7.24 -11.99 20.06
N THR A 452 -7.41 -11.11 19.06
CA THR A 452 -8.29 -9.94 19.13
C THR A 452 -9.67 -10.17 18.51
N GLY A 453 -9.97 -11.41 18.09
CA GLY A 453 -11.27 -11.80 17.55
C GLY A 453 -11.45 -11.52 16.07
N ASN A 454 -10.38 -11.18 15.32
CA ASN A 454 -10.46 -11.04 13.86
C ASN A 454 -10.59 -12.43 13.22
N GLU A 455 -11.56 -12.59 12.32
CA GLU A 455 -11.71 -13.83 11.54
C GLU A 455 -10.55 -14.01 10.57
N LEU A 456 -9.94 -15.18 10.58
CA LEU A 456 -8.76 -15.49 9.75
C LEU A 456 -9.10 -16.15 8.40
N GLY A 457 -10.37 -16.51 8.19
CA GLY A 457 -10.80 -17.24 6.99
C GLY A 457 -10.35 -18.71 7.00
N VAL A 458 -10.12 -19.29 8.19
CA VAL A 458 -9.81 -20.70 8.36
C VAL A 458 -11.10 -21.49 8.29
N VAL A 459 -11.15 -22.44 7.36
CA VAL A 459 -12.29 -23.34 7.15
C VAL A 459 -11.82 -24.80 7.21
N SER A 460 -12.68 -25.71 7.68
CA SER A 460 -12.35 -27.13 7.86
C SER A 460 -12.41 -27.94 6.57
N ASP A 461 -13.15 -27.47 5.57
CA ASP A 461 -13.28 -28.07 4.24
C ASP A 461 -13.31 -26.95 3.19
N TRP A 462 -13.18 -27.30 1.92
CA TRP A 462 -13.25 -26.36 0.81
C TRP A 462 -14.57 -25.59 0.81
N ALA A 463 -14.53 -24.30 0.97
CA ALA A 463 -15.68 -23.40 0.95
C ALA A 463 -15.72 -22.59 -0.34
N LEU A 464 -16.93 -22.36 -0.88
CA LEU A 464 -17.18 -21.63 -2.13
C LEU A 464 -18.26 -20.59 -1.91
N TYR A 465 -17.93 -19.33 -2.17
CA TYR A 465 -18.86 -18.20 -2.00
C TYR A 465 -19.11 -17.49 -3.34
N ASP A 466 -20.32 -16.99 -3.54
CA ASP A 466 -20.69 -16.10 -4.65
C ASP A 466 -20.81 -14.67 -4.13
N LEU A 467 -19.76 -13.87 -4.30
CA LEU A 467 -19.64 -12.52 -3.73
C LEU A 467 -20.56 -11.48 -4.36
N GLN A 468 -21.15 -11.80 -5.52
CA GLN A 468 -22.18 -10.94 -6.11
C GLN A 468 -23.52 -11.15 -5.43
N ALA A 469 -23.85 -12.39 -5.09
CA ALA A 469 -25.11 -12.76 -4.42
C ALA A 469 -25.00 -12.61 -2.89
N ASP A 470 -23.82 -12.86 -2.32
CA ASP A 470 -23.52 -12.84 -0.89
C ASP A 470 -22.14 -12.21 -0.64
N PRO A 471 -22.02 -10.88 -0.64
CA PRO A 471 -20.78 -10.19 -0.34
C PRO A 471 -20.30 -10.43 1.10
N THR A 472 -21.17 -10.89 2.00
CA THR A 472 -20.88 -11.19 3.40
C THR A 472 -20.27 -12.57 3.62
N GLN A 473 -20.18 -13.40 2.59
CA GLN A 473 -19.60 -14.76 2.62
C GLN A 473 -20.13 -15.65 3.74
N HIS A 474 -21.44 -15.63 3.98
CA HIS A 474 -22.10 -16.51 4.97
C HIS A 474 -22.67 -17.79 4.34
N THR A 475 -22.96 -17.77 3.03
CA THR A 475 -23.56 -18.89 2.33
C THR A 475 -22.52 -19.71 1.57
N ASP A 476 -22.06 -20.80 2.15
CA ASP A 476 -21.16 -21.74 1.47
C ASP A 476 -21.93 -22.57 0.43
N LEU A 477 -21.54 -22.44 -0.82
CA LEU A 477 -22.11 -23.11 -1.99
C LEU A 477 -21.39 -24.42 -2.36
N ALA A 478 -20.39 -24.86 -1.60
CA ALA A 478 -19.56 -26.02 -1.95
C ALA A 478 -20.39 -27.28 -2.18
N ARG A 479 -21.41 -27.49 -1.33
CA ARG A 479 -22.34 -28.64 -1.42
C ARG A 479 -23.40 -28.52 -2.54
N GLN A 480 -23.68 -27.30 -3.01
CA GLN A 480 -24.69 -27.02 -4.03
C GLN A 480 -24.07 -26.98 -5.44
N LYS A 481 -22.85 -26.46 -5.56
CA LYS A 481 -22.16 -26.22 -6.84
C LYS A 481 -20.94 -27.15 -7.02
N HIS A 482 -21.11 -28.47 -6.84
CA HIS A 482 -20.03 -29.46 -6.90
C HIS A 482 -19.16 -29.41 -8.17
N ALA A 483 -19.77 -29.20 -9.34
CA ALA A 483 -19.02 -29.12 -10.59
C ALA A 483 -18.14 -27.90 -10.67
N LEU A 484 -18.63 -26.75 -10.18
CA LEU A 484 -17.87 -25.51 -10.10
C LEU A 484 -16.75 -25.62 -9.06
N LEU A 485 -17.05 -26.15 -7.88
CA LEU A 485 -16.06 -26.40 -6.85
C LEU A 485 -14.87 -27.23 -7.37
N ARG A 486 -15.16 -28.39 -8.00
CA ARG A 486 -14.11 -29.25 -8.59
C ARG A 486 -13.27 -28.51 -9.63
N ARG A 487 -13.92 -27.70 -10.48
CA ARG A 487 -13.24 -26.90 -11.50
C ARG A 487 -12.30 -25.86 -10.87
N LEU A 488 -12.78 -25.08 -9.89
CA LEU A 488 -12.00 -24.02 -9.25
C LEU A 488 -10.88 -24.60 -8.39
N LYS A 489 -11.14 -25.67 -7.65
CA LYS A 489 -10.12 -26.42 -6.93
C LYS A 489 -8.97 -26.86 -7.83
N LYS A 490 -9.29 -27.45 -9.01
CA LYS A 490 -8.27 -27.84 -9.99
C LYS A 490 -7.47 -26.64 -10.52
N LYS A 491 -8.14 -25.50 -10.79
CA LYS A 491 -7.47 -24.27 -11.25
C LYS A 491 -6.51 -23.74 -10.19
N PHE A 492 -7.00 -23.60 -8.94
CA PHE A 492 -6.21 -23.14 -7.81
C PHE A 492 -4.97 -24.01 -7.60
N LEU A 493 -5.15 -25.32 -7.40
CA LEU A 493 -4.05 -26.25 -7.15
C LEU A 493 -3.01 -26.25 -8.27
N ARG A 494 -3.42 -26.06 -9.52
CA ARG A 494 -2.48 -25.92 -10.64
C ARG A 494 -1.68 -24.61 -10.56
N GLN A 495 -2.33 -23.49 -10.20
CA GLN A 495 -1.70 -22.18 -10.15
C GLN A 495 -0.71 -22.05 -8.98
N VAL A 496 -1.07 -22.63 -7.84
CA VAL A 496 -0.25 -22.57 -6.63
C VAL A 496 0.67 -23.78 -6.45
N SER A 497 0.93 -24.53 -7.51
CA SER A 497 1.67 -25.79 -7.54
C SER A 497 2.81 -25.88 -6.50
N GLY A 498 2.62 -26.72 -5.46
CA GLY A 498 3.60 -26.93 -4.39
C GLY A 498 3.58 -25.92 -3.23
N TYR A 499 2.89 -24.79 -3.36
CA TYR A 499 2.81 -23.78 -2.27
C TYR A 499 1.65 -24.01 -1.31
N TYR A 500 0.54 -24.58 -1.77
CA TYR A 500 -0.60 -24.89 -0.90
C TYR A 500 -0.25 -26.04 0.05
N ASN A 501 -0.37 -25.75 1.35
CA ASN A 501 -0.21 -26.72 2.42
C ASN A 501 -1.31 -26.46 3.46
N PRO A 502 -2.26 -27.41 3.70
CA PRO A 502 -3.34 -27.25 4.69
C PRO A 502 -2.83 -27.17 6.13
N ASP A 503 -1.62 -27.67 6.40
CA ASP A 503 -0.97 -27.62 7.71
C ASP A 503 -0.12 -26.36 7.92
N ARG A 504 -0.12 -25.42 6.96
CA ARG A 504 0.63 -24.16 7.09
C ARG A 504 0.07 -23.35 8.25
N GLU A 505 0.89 -23.11 9.24
CA GLU A 505 0.59 -22.23 10.36
C GLU A 505 0.49 -20.78 9.89
N GLN A 506 -0.30 -19.99 10.59
CA GLN A 506 -0.34 -18.55 10.40
C GLN A 506 0.99 -17.96 10.84
N GLU A 507 1.51 -17.02 10.04
CA GLU A 507 2.67 -16.23 10.43
C GLU A 507 2.32 -15.38 11.65
N THR A 508 3.12 -15.51 12.71
CA THR A 508 2.97 -14.69 13.90
C THR A 508 3.74 -13.38 13.76
N LEU A 509 3.19 -12.31 14.29
CA LEU A 509 3.91 -11.06 14.53
C LEU A 509 5.03 -11.35 15.55
N LYS A 510 6.29 -11.19 15.15
CA LYS A 510 7.41 -11.16 16.09
C LYS A 510 7.79 -9.73 16.39
#